data_4b8e677874e419ff841f1477decdf185
#
_entry.id   4b8e677874e419ff841f1477decdf185
#
_cell.length_a   1.000
_cell.length_b   1.000
_cell.length_c   1.000
_cell.angle_alpha   90.00
_cell.angle_beta   90.00
_cell.angle_gamma   90.00
#
_symmetry.space_group_name_H-M   'P 1'
#
loop_
_entity.id
_entity.type
_entity.pdbx_description
1 polymer ?
#
loop_
_entity_poly.entity_id
_entity_poly.type
_entity_poly.pdbx_seq_one_letter_code
_entity_poly.pdbx_strand_id
1 'polypeptide(L)'
;MITPEKLLESAKELETQLRTWRRTLHRHPEVGFDLPETKALVKKALTEMGYAPQDCGKCGVLALAGGKRPGKTILLRGDMDALPIQEESGEEFASEIPGRMHGCGHDMHTAMMLGAAKLLKEHEDKIEGTIKLEFQP
;
A
#
# COMPACT_ATOMS: atom_id res chain seq x y z
N MET A 1 -13.60 2.90 22.60
CA MET A 1 -12.17 3.22 22.44
C MET A 1 -11.49 2.12 21.68
N ILE A 2 -10.64 2.46 20.76
CA ILE A 2 -9.80 1.49 20.02
C ILE A 2 -8.57 1.18 20.83
N THR A 3 -8.27 -0.11 20.97
CA THR A 3 -7.05 -0.58 21.62
C THR A 3 -6.12 -1.21 20.58
N PRO A 4 -4.81 -1.31 20.86
CA PRO A 4 -3.88 -2.01 19.97
C PRO A 4 -4.32 -3.45 19.66
N GLU A 5 -4.88 -4.15 20.64
CA GLU A 5 -5.38 -5.52 20.46
C GLU A 5 -6.51 -5.58 19.44
N LYS A 6 -7.48 -4.66 19.54
CA LYS A 6 -8.60 -4.58 18.58
C LYS A 6 -8.14 -4.23 17.18
N LEU A 7 -7.15 -3.33 17.07
CA LEU A 7 -6.56 -3.01 15.77
C LEU A 7 -5.85 -4.24 15.17
N LEU A 8 -5.15 -5.01 15.99
CA LEU A 8 -4.50 -6.23 15.53
C LEU A 8 -5.53 -7.27 15.05
N GLU A 9 -6.63 -7.45 15.78
CA GLU A 9 -7.72 -8.34 15.35
C GLU A 9 -8.28 -7.89 14.00
N SER A 10 -8.60 -6.60 13.86
CA SER A 10 -9.07 -6.06 12.58
C SER A 10 -8.05 -6.23 11.45
N ALA A 11 -6.76 -6.10 11.75
CA ALA A 11 -5.71 -6.34 10.77
C ALA A 11 -5.67 -7.82 10.32
N LYS A 12 -5.86 -8.75 11.25
CA LYS A 12 -5.93 -10.19 10.91
C LYS A 12 -7.11 -10.51 10.00
N GLU A 13 -8.24 -9.83 10.17
CA GLU A 13 -9.40 -9.99 9.30
C GLU A 13 -9.13 -9.54 7.85
N LEU A 14 -8.11 -8.70 7.64
CA LEU A 14 -7.69 -8.26 6.31
C LEU A 14 -6.73 -9.23 5.61
N GLU A 15 -6.36 -10.35 6.21
CA GLU A 15 -5.32 -11.24 5.67
C GLU A 15 -5.57 -11.63 4.21
N THR A 16 -6.79 -12.04 3.87
CA THR A 16 -7.13 -12.43 2.50
C THR A 16 -6.96 -11.27 1.51
N GLN A 17 -7.41 -10.07 1.89
CA GLN A 17 -7.27 -8.87 1.06
C GLN A 17 -5.79 -8.45 0.91
N LEU A 18 -5.04 -8.49 1.99
CA LEU A 18 -3.59 -8.19 1.97
C LEU A 18 -2.85 -9.14 1.03
N ARG A 19 -3.17 -10.42 1.12
CA ARG A 19 -2.59 -11.47 0.26
C ARG A 19 -2.95 -11.25 -1.21
N THR A 20 -4.18 -10.86 -1.49
CA THR A 20 -4.64 -10.56 -2.86
C THR A 20 -3.89 -9.36 -3.45
N TRP A 21 -3.77 -8.26 -2.71
CA TRP A 21 -3.00 -7.10 -3.16
C TRP A 21 -1.54 -7.47 -3.40
N ARG A 22 -0.91 -8.13 -2.43
CA ARG A 22 0.50 -8.54 -2.55
C ARG A 22 0.73 -9.43 -3.76
N ARG A 23 -0.09 -10.46 -3.96
CA ARG A 23 0.08 -11.40 -5.06
C ARG A 23 -0.20 -10.78 -6.42
N THR A 24 -1.15 -9.86 -6.51
CA THR A 24 -1.42 -9.09 -7.73
C THR A 24 -0.20 -8.25 -8.12
N LEU A 25 0.37 -7.53 -7.16
CA LEU A 25 1.59 -6.75 -7.35
C LEU A 25 2.77 -7.65 -7.73
N HIS A 26 2.90 -8.79 -7.07
CA HIS A 26 4.00 -9.73 -7.30
C HIS A 26 3.99 -10.31 -8.73
N ARG A 27 2.82 -10.57 -9.29
CA ARG A 27 2.66 -11.04 -10.68
C ARG A 27 3.03 -9.98 -11.72
N HIS A 28 2.88 -8.72 -11.38
CA HIS A 28 3.04 -7.58 -12.31
C HIS A 28 4.09 -6.59 -11.81
N PRO A 29 5.36 -7.03 -11.64
CA PRO A 29 6.40 -6.17 -11.12
C PRO A 29 6.80 -5.08 -12.11
N GLU A 30 6.92 -3.87 -11.61
CA GLU A 30 7.38 -2.71 -12.37
C GLU A 30 8.62 -2.13 -11.71
N VAL A 31 9.59 -1.69 -12.50
CA VAL A 31 10.93 -1.30 -12.03
C VAL A 31 11.16 0.19 -12.21
N GLY A 32 11.88 0.80 -11.24
CA GLY A 32 12.30 2.19 -11.32
C GLY A 32 11.16 3.18 -11.10
N PHE A 33 11.04 4.13 -12.00
CA PHE A 33 10.06 5.22 -11.91
C PHE A 33 8.90 5.07 -12.90
N ASP A 34 8.78 3.94 -13.56
CA ASP A 34 7.70 3.67 -14.50
C ASP A 34 6.83 2.55 -13.93
N LEU A 35 5.85 2.95 -13.11
CA LEU A 35 4.99 2.07 -12.33
C LEU A 35 3.50 2.30 -12.62
N PRO A 36 3.05 2.32 -13.89
CA PRO A 36 1.68 2.71 -14.20
C PRO A 36 0.62 1.76 -13.63
N GLU A 37 0.83 0.46 -13.69
CA GLU A 37 -0.13 -0.53 -13.19
C GLU A 37 -0.15 -0.58 -11.65
N THR A 38 1.03 -0.55 -11.03
CA THR A 38 1.17 -0.48 -9.57
C THR A 38 0.51 0.77 -9.01
N LYS A 39 0.78 1.91 -9.61
CA LYS A 39 0.17 3.19 -9.24
C LYS A 39 -1.35 3.14 -9.40
N ALA A 40 -1.86 2.58 -10.51
CA ALA A 40 -3.29 2.45 -10.74
C ALA A 40 -3.96 1.57 -9.70
N LEU A 41 -3.35 0.44 -9.33
CA LEU A 41 -3.85 -0.45 -8.29
C LEU A 41 -3.96 0.28 -6.95
N VAL A 42 -2.91 0.98 -6.55
CA VAL A 42 -2.88 1.73 -5.28
C VAL A 42 -3.94 2.83 -5.28
N LYS A 43 -4.03 3.63 -6.34
CA LYS A 43 -5.03 4.70 -6.44
C LYS A 43 -6.45 4.16 -6.40
N LYS A 44 -6.72 3.06 -7.10
CA LYS A 44 -8.03 2.41 -7.09
C LYS A 44 -8.40 1.91 -5.69
N ALA A 45 -7.50 1.20 -5.03
CA ALA A 45 -7.73 0.69 -3.68
C ALA A 45 -8.02 1.83 -2.70
N LEU A 46 -7.23 2.89 -2.72
CA LEU A 46 -7.42 4.06 -1.86
C LEU A 46 -8.75 4.77 -2.15
N THR A 47 -9.12 4.92 -3.42
CA THR A 47 -10.39 5.54 -3.80
C THR A 47 -11.58 4.72 -3.29
N GLU A 48 -11.52 3.40 -3.41
CA GLU A 48 -12.56 2.50 -2.91
C GLU A 48 -12.71 2.55 -1.37
N MET A 49 -11.62 2.88 -0.66
CA MET A 49 -11.65 3.11 0.79
C MET A 49 -12.24 4.46 1.19
N GLY A 50 -12.42 5.38 0.25
CA GLY A 50 -12.92 6.74 0.51
C GLY A 50 -11.83 7.81 0.59
N TYR A 51 -10.59 7.51 0.22
CA TYR A 51 -9.54 8.52 0.08
C TYR A 51 -9.65 9.29 -1.24
N ALA A 52 -9.01 10.44 -1.29
CA ALA A 52 -8.78 11.22 -2.52
C ALA A 52 -7.28 11.19 -2.84
N PRO A 53 -6.78 10.08 -3.43
CA PRO A 53 -5.35 9.93 -3.69
C PRO A 53 -4.87 10.94 -4.72
N GLN A 54 -3.68 11.49 -4.48
CA GLN A 54 -3.04 12.47 -5.34
C GLN A 54 -1.72 11.91 -5.87
N ASP A 55 -1.33 12.37 -7.04
CA ASP A 55 0.00 12.06 -7.58
C ASP A 55 1.06 12.75 -6.72
N CYS A 56 2.13 12.02 -6.41
CA CYS A 56 3.26 12.51 -5.64
C CYS A 56 4.54 12.24 -6.42
N GLY A 57 5.15 13.29 -6.95
CA GLY A 57 6.29 13.14 -7.81
C GLY A 57 5.93 12.44 -9.13
N LYS A 58 6.87 11.67 -9.68
CA LYS A 58 6.76 11.05 -11.00
C LYS A 58 5.80 9.85 -11.02
N CYS A 59 5.86 9.02 -10.00
CA CYS A 59 5.11 7.76 -9.94
C CYS A 59 4.56 7.43 -8.56
N GLY A 60 4.71 8.32 -7.58
CA GLY A 60 4.21 8.13 -6.24
C GLY A 60 2.74 8.50 -6.09
N VAL A 61 2.16 8.06 -4.96
CA VAL A 61 0.78 8.37 -4.57
C VAL A 61 0.77 8.84 -3.14
N LEU A 62 0.03 9.91 -2.86
CA LEU A 62 -0.17 10.45 -1.53
C LEU A 62 -1.66 10.42 -1.17
N ALA A 63 -1.97 9.94 0.02
CA ALA A 63 -3.31 10.03 0.59
C ALA A 63 -3.24 10.53 2.02
N LEU A 64 -4.29 11.21 2.47
CA LEU A 64 -4.36 11.81 3.80
C LEU A 64 -5.51 11.18 4.59
N ALA A 65 -5.21 10.73 5.81
CA ALA A 65 -6.20 10.29 6.79
C ALA A 65 -6.21 11.28 7.96
N GLY A 66 -7.38 11.51 8.53
CA GLY A 66 -7.55 12.48 9.61
C GLY A 66 -7.66 13.91 9.11
N GLY A 67 -7.06 14.84 9.82
CA GLY A 67 -7.09 16.27 9.50
C GLY A 67 -8.37 16.99 9.95
N LYS A 68 -9.29 16.28 10.57
CA LYS A 68 -10.55 16.84 11.11
C LYS A 68 -10.39 17.41 12.52
N ARG A 69 -9.37 16.96 13.24
CA ARG A 69 -9.08 17.37 14.61
C ARG A 69 -7.62 17.88 14.66
N PRO A 70 -7.32 18.87 15.49
CA PRO A 70 -5.95 19.36 15.61
C PRO A 70 -5.03 18.30 16.20
N GLY A 71 -3.76 18.33 15.79
CA GLY A 71 -2.73 17.41 16.26
C GLY A 71 -1.52 17.41 15.35
N LYS A 72 -0.62 16.48 15.61
CA LYS A 72 0.61 16.33 14.83
C LYS A 72 0.34 15.69 13.46
N THR A 73 1.30 15.87 12.56
CA THR A 73 1.31 15.18 11.28
C THR A 73 2.35 14.07 11.31
N ILE A 74 1.95 12.87 10.93
CA ILE A 74 2.83 11.70 10.80
C ILE A 74 2.85 11.26 9.34
N LEU A 75 4.03 10.93 8.83
CA LEU A 75 4.19 10.35 7.50
C LEU A 75 4.49 8.86 7.65
N LEU A 76 3.67 8.04 6.99
CA LEU A 76 3.94 6.63 6.76
C LEU A 76 4.33 6.44 5.30
N ARG A 77 5.45 5.78 5.06
CA ARG A 77 6.02 5.59 3.72
C ARG A 77 6.15 4.11 3.40
N GLY A 78 5.74 3.72 2.21
CA GLY A 78 5.99 2.40 1.65
C GLY A 78 6.47 2.52 0.21
N ASP A 79 7.34 1.60 -0.20
CA ASP A 79 7.89 1.56 -1.54
C ASP A 79 7.15 0.54 -2.43
N MET A 80 7.21 0.75 -3.75
CA MET A 80 6.38 0.01 -4.70
C MET A 80 7.17 -0.64 -5.84
N ASP A 81 8.43 -0.28 -6.03
CA ASP A 81 9.21 -0.74 -7.17
C ASP A 81 9.74 -2.17 -6.99
N ALA A 82 9.86 -2.87 -8.10
CA ALA A 82 10.45 -4.19 -8.18
C ALA A 82 11.91 -4.13 -8.65
N LEU A 83 12.53 -5.28 -8.79
CA LEU A 83 13.92 -5.41 -9.21
C LEU A 83 14.04 -6.01 -10.62
N PRO A 84 15.10 -5.64 -11.38
CA PRO A 84 15.35 -6.20 -12.70
C PRO A 84 16.06 -7.56 -12.59
N ILE A 85 15.42 -8.52 -11.95
CA ILE A 85 15.92 -9.88 -11.77
C ILE A 85 14.86 -10.89 -12.23
N GLN A 86 15.31 -12.08 -12.63
CA GLN A 86 14.40 -13.15 -13.02
C GLN A 86 13.93 -13.93 -11.79
N GLU A 87 12.63 -14.14 -11.67
CA GLU A 87 12.09 -14.97 -10.61
C GLU A 87 12.27 -16.46 -10.91
N GLU A 88 12.75 -17.20 -9.91
CA GLU A 88 12.97 -18.64 -9.98
C GLU A 88 12.30 -19.37 -8.81
N SER A 89 11.30 -18.75 -8.18
CA SER A 89 10.64 -19.28 -6.97
C SER A 89 9.77 -20.51 -7.24
N GLY A 90 9.18 -20.61 -8.43
CA GLY A 90 8.22 -21.67 -8.75
C GLY A 90 6.84 -21.47 -8.08
N GLU A 91 6.60 -20.33 -7.45
CA GLU A 91 5.33 -20.04 -6.82
C GLU A 91 4.21 -19.82 -7.83
N GLU A 92 2.97 -20.17 -7.48
CA GLU A 92 1.81 -19.98 -8.36
C GLU A 92 1.51 -18.49 -8.64
N PHE A 93 1.97 -17.59 -7.78
CA PHE A 93 1.86 -16.14 -7.96
C PHE A 93 3.16 -15.50 -8.42
N ALA A 94 4.09 -16.26 -8.99
CA ALA A 94 5.34 -15.75 -9.52
C ALA A 94 5.12 -14.65 -10.57
N SER A 95 6.16 -13.83 -10.77
CA SER A 95 6.14 -12.77 -11.78
C SER A 95 5.76 -13.30 -13.16
N GLU A 96 4.84 -12.62 -13.82
CA GLU A 96 4.45 -12.88 -15.21
C GLU A 96 5.28 -12.05 -16.19
N ILE A 97 6.19 -11.21 -15.67
CA ILE A 97 7.03 -10.33 -16.48
C ILE A 97 8.47 -10.87 -16.47
N PRO A 98 8.98 -11.40 -17.60
CA PRO A 98 10.34 -11.91 -17.66
C PRO A 98 11.37 -10.83 -17.26
N GLY A 99 12.34 -11.22 -16.43
CA GLY A 99 13.42 -10.33 -16.01
C GLY A 99 13.03 -9.30 -14.95
N ARG A 100 11.85 -9.41 -14.36
CA ARG A 100 11.39 -8.53 -13.28
C ARG A 100 10.78 -9.33 -12.15
N MET A 101 11.11 -8.96 -10.92
CA MET A 101 10.59 -9.63 -9.73
C MET A 101 10.53 -8.67 -8.53
N HIS A 102 9.50 -8.81 -7.71
CA HIS A 102 9.50 -8.23 -6.37
C HIS A 102 10.39 -9.07 -5.43
N GLY A 103 11.69 -8.86 -5.53
CA GLY A 103 12.69 -9.62 -4.76
C GLY A 103 13.12 -8.96 -3.44
N CYS A 104 12.69 -7.73 -3.19
CA CYS A 104 13.02 -6.98 -1.97
C CYS A 104 11.85 -6.86 -0.97
N GLY A 105 10.66 -7.31 -1.35
CA GLY A 105 9.48 -7.24 -0.49
C GLY A 105 8.66 -5.95 -0.58
N HIS A 106 8.90 -5.11 -1.58
CA HIS A 106 8.15 -3.87 -1.76
C HIS A 106 6.66 -4.11 -2.08
N ASP A 107 6.33 -5.24 -2.70
CA ASP A 107 4.95 -5.69 -2.86
C ASP A 107 4.24 -5.91 -1.51
N MET A 108 4.96 -6.46 -0.53
CA MET A 108 4.45 -6.61 0.84
C MET A 108 4.35 -5.25 1.54
N HIS A 109 5.32 -4.36 1.36
CA HIS A 109 5.26 -3.01 1.92
C HIS A 109 4.04 -2.25 1.39
N THR A 110 3.77 -2.34 0.10
CA THR A 110 2.60 -1.71 -0.53
C THR A 110 1.30 -2.29 0.03
N ALA A 111 1.20 -3.62 0.12
CA ALA A 111 0.02 -4.28 0.67
C ALA A 111 -0.21 -3.91 2.13
N MET A 112 0.84 -3.87 2.95
CA MET A 112 0.76 -3.45 4.35
C MET A 112 0.29 -2.01 4.49
N MET A 113 0.78 -1.11 3.65
CA MET A 113 0.36 0.29 3.62
C MET A 113 -1.12 0.43 3.24
N LEU A 114 -1.60 -0.35 2.28
CA LEU A 114 -3.02 -0.37 1.91
C LEU A 114 -3.88 -0.90 3.06
N GLY A 115 -3.43 -1.92 3.76
CA GLY A 115 -4.12 -2.44 4.95
C GLY A 115 -4.18 -1.40 6.07
N ALA A 116 -3.08 -0.73 6.34
CA ALA A 116 -3.03 0.37 7.31
C ALA A 116 -3.97 1.51 6.89
N ALA A 117 -3.98 1.87 5.61
CA ALA A 117 -4.87 2.89 5.07
C ALA A 117 -6.35 2.55 5.33
N LYS A 118 -6.72 1.29 5.14
CA LYS A 118 -8.10 0.83 5.40
C LYS A 118 -8.47 0.99 6.87
N LEU A 119 -7.64 0.51 7.79
CA LEU A 119 -7.90 0.63 9.22
C LEU A 119 -7.94 2.08 9.68
N LEU A 120 -7.04 2.92 9.19
CA LEU A 120 -7.02 4.34 9.53
C LEU A 120 -8.28 5.05 9.03
N LYS A 121 -8.76 4.71 7.86
CA LYS A 121 -9.99 5.31 7.31
C LYS A 121 -11.21 4.93 8.13
N GLU A 122 -11.31 3.69 8.57
CA GLU A 122 -12.40 3.21 9.42
C GLU A 122 -12.45 3.94 10.78
N HIS A 123 -11.32 4.46 11.23
CA HIS A 123 -11.18 5.16 12.51
C HIS A 123 -10.82 6.65 12.36
N GLU A 124 -11.02 7.19 11.17
CA GLU A 124 -10.60 8.55 10.82
C GLU A 124 -11.12 9.62 11.79
N ASP A 125 -12.34 9.47 12.28
CA ASP A 125 -12.96 10.43 13.20
C ASP A 125 -12.25 10.50 14.58
N LYS A 126 -11.45 9.51 14.90
CA LYS A 126 -10.71 9.42 16.17
C LYS A 126 -9.25 9.88 16.04
N ILE A 127 -8.80 10.20 14.83
CA ILE A 127 -7.43 10.64 14.58
C ILE A 127 -7.28 12.10 15.01
N GLU A 128 -6.32 12.35 15.91
CA GLU A 128 -5.90 13.69 16.28
C GLU A 128 -4.70 14.09 15.43
N GLY A 129 -4.90 15.05 14.53
CA GLY A 129 -3.92 15.45 13.53
C GLY A 129 -4.12 14.79 12.19
N THR A 130 -3.04 14.59 11.46
CA THR A 130 -3.06 14.07 10.09
C THR A 130 -2.05 12.94 9.90
N ILE A 131 -2.46 11.90 9.19
CA ILE A 131 -1.55 10.84 8.76
C ILE A 131 -1.43 10.91 7.24
N LYS A 132 -0.21 11.12 6.77
CA LYS A 132 0.13 11.10 5.34
C LYS A 132 0.59 9.69 4.98
N LEU A 133 -0.03 9.13 3.96
CA LEU A 133 0.31 7.82 3.41
C LEU A 133 1.02 8.05 2.09
N GLU A 134 2.32 7.80 2.04
CA GLU A 134 3.14 8.00 0.86
C GLU A 134 3.58 6.66 0.27
N PHE A 135 3.13 6.39 -0.95
CA PHE A 135 3.54 5.25 -1.75
C PHE A 135 4.52 5.75 -2.81
N GLN A 136 5.76 5.25 -2.79
CA GLN A 136 6.82 5.72 -3.70
C GLN A 136 7.68 4.54 -4.19
N PRO A 137 8.46 4.71 -5.27
CA PRO A 137 9.47 3.74 -5.65
C PRO A 137 10.65 3.73 -4.69
#